data_10b14a671b570daf4f2a8fe48fb2d5ee
#
_entry.id   10b14a671b570daf4f2a8fe48fb2d5ee
#
_cell.length_a   1.000
_cell.length_b   1.000
_cell.length_c   1.000
_cell.angle_alpha   90.00
_cell.angle_beta   90.00
_cell.angle_gamma   90.00
#
_symmetry.space_group_name_H-M   'P 1'
#
loop_
_entity.id
_entity.type
_entity.pdbx_description
1 polymer ?
#
loop_
_entity_poly.entity_id
_entity_poly.type
_entity_poly.pdbx_seq_one_letter_code
_entity_poly.pdbx_strand_id
1 'polypeptide(L)'
;MKTELLFAGPIALLCALLLLSLGAEAQTNEGTSSPRPLSERAKKGKAIFQDHCFLCHDVDSERVRPLGPSLSGLFKRKTLLTGKPVGEANLKEVIQMGPTPGMPGFRYMLSDQEVDDLMEYLKVK
;
A
#
# COMPACT_ATOMS: atom_id res chain seq x y z
N MET A 1 36.14 7.94 -70.23
CA MET A 1 37.32 7.18 -69.82
C MET A 1 37.39 7.18 -68.29
N LYS A 2 37.36 5.94 -67.69
CA LYS A 2 37.88 5.47 -66.39
C LYS A 2 37.28 6.17 -65.14
N THR A 3 36.33 5.52 -64.48
CA THR A 3 36.52 4.52 -63.41
C THR A 3 37.33 5.07 -62.25
N GLU A 4 36.68 5.33 -61.17
CA GLU A 4 37.08 4.89 -59.84
C GLU A 4 35.84 4.62 -58.98
N LEU A 5 35.45 3.38 -59.04
CA LEU A 5 34.64 2.75 -58.02
C LEU A 5 35.59 2.24 -56.96
N LEU A 6 35.11 2.15 -55.73
CA LEU A 6 35.67 1.27 -54.70
C LEU A 6 36.12 2.00 -53.42
N PHE A 7 35.58 1.49 -52.40
CA PHE A 7 35.87 1.49 -50.96
C PHE A 7 34.91 2.26 -50.05
N ALA A 8 33.63 1.96 -50.21
CA ALA A 8 32.67 2.34 -49.13
C ALA A 8 31.87 1.12 -48.61
N GLY A 9 32.54 -0.02 -48.47
CA GLY A 9 31.83 -1.28 -48.11
C GLY A 9 31.90 -1.73 -46.69
N PRO A 10 33.06 -1.82 -46.00
CA PRO A 10 33.06 -2.48 -44.68
C PRO A 10 32.92 -1.55 -43.48
N ILE A 11 33.23 -0.28 -43.60
CA ILE A 11 33.20 0.65 -42.44
C ILE A 11 31.78 1.11 -42.11
N ALA A 12 30.91 1.27 -43.12
CA ALA A 12 29.53 1.66 -42.89
C ALA A 12 28.69 0.56 -42.17
N LEU A 13 29.02 -0.71 -42.44
CA LEU A 13 28.32 -1.85 -41.79
C LEU A 13 28.73 -2.02 -40.33
N LEU A 14 29.97 -1.70 -40.00
CA LEU A 14 30.47 -1.81 -38.62
C LEU A 14 29.90 -0.71 -37.73
N CYS A 15 29.70 0.50 -38.22
CA CYS A 15 29.06 1.58 -37.46
C CYS A 15 27.58 1.32 -37.21
N ALA A 16 26.86 0.66 -38.13
CA ALA A 16 25.45 0.34 -37.97
C ALA A 16 25.23 -0.74 -36.88
N LEU A 17 26.14 -1.68 -36.74
CA LEU A 17 26.10 -2.72 -35.69
C LEU A 17 26.47 -2.20 -34.30
N LEU A 18 27.28 -1.15 -34.20
CA LEU A 18 27.65 -0.51 -32.93
C LEU A 18 26.55 0.39 -32.35
N LEU A 19 25.63 0.90 -33.17
CA LEU A 19 24.55 1.75 -32.71
C LEU A 19 23.31 0.99 -32.18
N LEU A 20 23.23 -0.33 -32.44
CA LEU A 20 22.13 -1.17 -31.92
C LEU A 20 22.38 -1.69 -30.51
N SER A 21 23.56 -1.50 -29.94
CA SER A 21 23.90 -2.03 -28.61
C SER A 21 23.81 -1.03 -27.45
N LEU A 22 23.39 0.20 -27.68
CA LEU A 22 23.24 1.23 -26.62
C LEU A 22 21.81 1.46 -26.14
N GLY A 23 20.88 0.55 -26.44
CA GLY A 23 19.48 0.63 -26.02
C GLY A 23 19.11 -0.22 -24.81
N ALA A 24 20.06 -0.68 -24.00
CA ALA A 24 19.77 -1.26 -22.70
C ALA A 24 19.77 -0.15 -21.65
N GLU A 25 18.71 0.64 -21.60
CA GLU A 25 18.42 1.48 -20.44
C GLU A 25 18.20 0.57 -19.25
N ALA A 26 19.26 0.41 -18.45
CA ALA A 26 19.12 -0.11 -17.10
C ALA A 26 18.20 0.86 -16.34
N GLN A 27 16.95 0.49 -16.17
CA GLN A 27 16.08 1.13 -15.22
C GLN A 27 16.66 0.85 -13.83
N THR A 28 17.53 1.75 -13.39
CA THR A 28 17.91 1.83 -11.99
C THR A 28 16.67 2.19 -11.23
N ASN A 29 16.10 1.19 -10.57
CA ASN A 29 15.02 1.34 -9.63
C ASN A 29 15.60 2.07 -8.40
N GLU A 30 15.84 3.39 -8.54
CA GLU A 30 16.18 4.23 -7.41
C GLU A 30 14.99 4.21 -6.47
N GLY A 31 15.18 3.53 -5.35
CA GLY A 31 14.23 3.45 -4.25
C GLY A 31 13.97 4.81 -3.62
N THR A 32 13.31 5.69 -4.36
CA THR A 32 12.63 6.82 -3.76
C THR A 32 11.39 6.23 -3.08
N SER A 33 11.42 6.15 -1.77
CA SER A 33 10.28 5.74 -0.93
C SER A 33 9.20 6.82 -0.96
N SER A 34 8.68 7.09 -2.14
CA SER A 34 7.41 7.81 -2.28
C SER A 34 6.33 6.90 -1.67
N PRO A 35 5.50 7.41 -0.76
CA PRO A 35 4.45 6.60 -0.16
C PRO A 35 3.64 5.96 -1.29
N ARG A 36 3.60 4.62 -1.33
CA ARG A 36 2.81 3.89 -2.33
C ARG A 36 1.38 4.44 -2.30
N PRO A 37 0.81 4.88 -3.42
CA PRO A 37 -0.55 5.39 -3.45
C PRO A 37 -1.51 4.32 -2.90
N LEU A 38 -2.45 4.75 -2.07
CA LEU A 38 -3.47 3.87 -1.52
C LEU A 38 -4.32 3.28 -2.65
N SER A 39 -4.65 1.99 -2.55
CA SER A 39 -5.66 1.37 -3.42
C SER A 39 -7.01 2.09 -3.26
N GLU A 40 -7.91 1.97 -4.23
CA GLU A 40 -9.25 2.58 -4.14
C GLU A 40 -10.02 2.06 -2.92
N ARG A 41 -9.87 0.79 -2.59
CA ARG A 41 -10.45 0.22 -1.37
C ARG A 41 -9.85 0.86 -0.10
N ALA A 42 -8.54 0.99 -0.03
CA ALA A 42 -7.89 1.65 1.11
C ALA A 42 -8.25 3.14 1.22
N LYS A 43 -8.54 3.84 0.11
CA LYS A 43 -9.05 5.22 0.15
C LYS A 43 -10.45 5.29 0.77
N LYS A 44 -11.35 4.37 0.39
CA LYS A 44 -12.67 4.23 1.02
C LYS A 44 -12.53 3.90 2.49
N GLY A 45 -11.69 2.94 2.83
CA GLY A 45 -11.41 2.58 4.22
C GLY A 45 -10.84 3.73 5.05
N LYS A 46 -10.02 4.62 4.45
CA LYS A 46 -9.56 5.84 5.10
C LYS A 46 -10.72 6.77 5.45
N ALA A 47 -11.67 6.98 4.54
CA ALA A 47 -12.84 7.80 4.80
C ALA A 47 -13.67 7.21 5.97
N ILE A 48 -13.94 5.91 5.92
CA ILE A 48 -14.65 5.20 7.00
C ILE A 48 -13.92 5.36 8.35
N PHE A 49 -12.59 5.23 8.35
CA PHE A 49 -11.78 5.44 9.55
C PHE A 49 -11.95 6.86 10.10
N GLN A 50 -11.91 7.87 9.24
CA GLN A 50 -12.05 9.27 9.63
C GLN A 50 -13.43 9.56 10.22
N ASP A 51 -14.48 8.96 9.67
CA ASP A 51 -15.86 9.21 10.11
C ASP A 51 -16.23 8.49 11.40
N HIS A 52 -15.66 7.28 11.63
CA HIS A 52 -16.13 6.40 12.71
C HIS A 52 -15.07 6.06 13.76
N CYS A 53 -13.78 6.15 13.45
CA CYS A 53 -12.71 5.61 14.29
C CYS A 53 -11.75 6.67 14.81
N PHE A 54 -11.52 7.74 14.03
CA PHE A 54 -10.48 8.74 14.29
C PHE A 54 -10.63 9.45 15.65
N LEU A 55 -11.84 9.62 16.14
CA LEU A 55 -12.05 10.25 17.45
C LEU A 55 -11.36 9.48 18.58
N CYS A 56 -11.38 8.15 18.49
CA CYS A 56 -10.87 7.27 19.54
C CYS A 56 -9.50 6.66 19.22
N HIS A 57 -9.15 6.52 17.93
CA HIS A 57 -7.94 5.82 17.48
C HIS A 57 -6.99 6.71 16.67
N ASP A 58 -5.71 6.43 16.76
CA ASP A 58 -4.66 6.98 15.91
C ASP A 58 -4.07 5.85 15.04
N VAL A 59 -3.78 6.11 13.76
CA VAL A 59 -3.18 5.13 12.84
C VAL A 59 -1.81 5.55 12.33
N ASP A 60 -1.43 6.79 12.53
CA ASP A 60 -0.19 7.36 11.98
C ASP A 60 0.91 7.47 13.06
N SER A 61 0.56 7.26 14.31
CA SER A 61 1.49 7.28 15.42
C SER A 61 1.12 6.25 16.50
N GLU A 62 2.08 5.92 17.36
CA GLU A 62 1.85 5.05 18.52
C GLU A 62 1.12 5.77 19.67
N ARG A 63 0.63 6.98 19.45
CA ARG A 63 -0.07 7.75 20.48
C ARG A 63 -1.35 7.03 20.89
N VAL A 64 -1.43 6.71 22.15
CA VAL A 64 -2.67 6.22 22.77
C VAL A 64 -3.60 7.41 23.01
N ARG A 65 -4.80 7.34 22.49
CA ARG A 65 -5.85 8.33 22.77
C ARG A 65 -6.62 7.95 24.03
N PRO A 66 -7.25 8.90 24.73
CA PRO A 66 -7.97 8.59 25.97
C PRO A 66 -9.08 7.55 25.80
N LEU A 67 -9.65 7.44 24.59
CA LEU A 67 -10.81 6.58 24.32
C LEU A 67 -10.45 5.27 23.61
N GLY A 68 -9.20 5.14 23.10
CA GLY A 68 -8.83 3.93 22.40
C GLY A 68 -7.34 3.80 22.13
N PRO A 69 -6.83 2.58 21.91
CA PRO A 69 -5.43 2.33 21.61
C PRO A 69 -5.05 2.87 20.23
N SER A 70 -3.75 3.12 20.03
CA SER A 70 -3.22 3.34 18.69
C SER A 70 -3.44 2.09 17.83
N LEU A 71 -3.76 2.29 16.55
CA LEU A 71 -3.87 1.26 15.53
C LEU A 71 -2.68 1.26 14.55
N SER A 72 -1.68 2.13 14.78
CA SER A 72 -0.44 2.13 14.01
C SER A 72 0.23 0.77 14.09
N GLY A 73 0.60 0.21 12.94
CA GLY A 73 1.21 -1.11 12.85
C GLY A 73 0.36 -2.26 13.39
N LEU A 74 -0.96 -2.12 13.41
CA LEU A 74 -1.88 -3.12 13.97
C LEU A 74 -1.61 -4.53 13.44
N PHE A 75 -1.46 -4.68 12.12
CA PHE A 75 -1.22 -5.99 11.49
C PHE A 75 0.18 -6.57 11.73
N LYS A 76 1.09 -5.80 12.34
CA LYS A 76 2.41 -6.29 12.76
C LYS A 76 2.40 -6.85 14.18
N ARG A 77 1.33 -6.66 14.93
CA ARG A 77 1.17 -7.17 16.31
C ARG A 77 0.77 -8.63 16.30
N LYS A 78 1.11 -9.36 17.36
CA LYS A 78 0.74 -10.78 17.51
C LYS A 78 -0.71 -10.94 17.98
N THR A 79 -1.12 -10.07 18.91
CA THR A 79 -2.42 -10.19 19.60
C THR A 79 -3.13 -8.84 19.69
N LEU A 80 -4.45 -8.90 19.68
CA LEU A 80 -5.33 -7.79 20.00
C LEU A 80 -5.40 -7.58 21.52
N LEU A 81 -5.93 -6.45 21.96
CA LEU A 81 -6.20 -6.23 23.40
C LEU A 81 -7.21 -7.23 23.98
N THR A 82 -8.03 -7.84 23.16
CA THR A 82 -8.94 -8.94 23.56
C THR A 82 -8.22 -10.26 23.81
N GLY A 83 -6.90 -10.33 23.59
CA GLY A 83 -6.10 -11.56 23.68
C GLY A 83 -6.17 -12.46 22.44
N LYS A 84 -7.06 -12.18 21.49
CA LYS A 84 -7.16 -12.94 20.22
C LYS A 84 -5.98 -12.61 19.31
N PRO A 85 -5.52 -13.56 18.47
CA PRO A 85 -4.51 -13.27 17.44
C PRO A 85 -4.96 -12.14 16.50
N VAL A 86 -4.02 -11.29 16.07
CA VAL A 86 -4.32 -10.32 15.00
C VAL A 86 -4.56 -11.07 13.70
N GLY A 87 -5.70 -10.79 13.07
CA GLY A 87 -6.11 -11.39 11.82
C GLY A 87 -7.44 -10.78 11.37
N GLU A 88 -7.74 -10.89 10.07
CA GLU A 88 -8.93 -10.24 9.51
C GLU A 88 -10.23 -10.66 10.19
N ALA A 89 -10.44 -11.96 10.41
CA ALA A 89 -11.66 -12.47 11.03
C ALA A 89 -11.84 -11.91 12.45
N ASN A 90 -10.79 -11.93 13.26
CA ASN A 90 -10.85 -11.42 14.63
C ASN A 90 -11.03 -9.90 14.69
N LEU A 91 -10.42 -9.17 13.75
CA LEU A 91 -10.59 -7.73 13.66
C LEU A 91 -11.99 -7.34 13.19
N LYS A 92 -12.55 -8.06 12.20
CA LYS A 92 -13.93 -7.86 11.76
C LYS A 92 -14.90 -8.09 12.93
N GLU A 93 -14.71 -9.17 13.68
CA GLU A 93 -15.52 -9.44 14.86
C GLU A 93 -15.43 -8.28 15.87
N VAL A 94 -14.21 -7.80 16.18
CA VAL A 94 -14.00 -6.67 17.09
C VAL A 94 -14.68 -5.41 16.59
N ILE A 95 -14.58 -5.09 15.31
CA ILE A 95 -15.22 -3.92 14.72
C ILE A 95 -16.75 -4.06 14.76
N GLN A 96 -17.27 -5.20 14.36
CA GLN A 96 -18.72 -5.43 14.29
C GLN A 96 -19.39 -5.52 15.66
N MET A 97 -18.74 -6.15 16.61
CA MET A 97 -19.36 -6.43 17.92
C MET A 97 -18.99 -5.43 19.00
N GLY A 98 -17.83 -4.78 18.87
CA GLY A 98 -17.23 -3.94 19.91
C GLY A 98 -16.71 -4.78 21.09
N PRO A 99 -15.46 -4.59 21.52
CA PRO A 99 -15.01 -5.16 22.78
C PRO A 99 -15.61 -4.38 23.94
N THR A 100 -16.12 -5.04 24.95
CA THR A 100 -16.60 -4.40 26.18
C THR A 100 -15.49 -4.31 27.22
N PRO A 101 -15.38 -3.18 27.99
CA PRO A 101 -16.08 -1.91 27.83
C PRO A 101 -15.34 -0.94 26.90
N GLY A 102 -16.05 -0.10 26.15
CA GLY A 102 -15.50 1.12 25.56
C GLY A 102 -15.70 1.31 24.06
N MET A 103 -15.38 0.36 23.19
CA MET A 103 -15.57 0.52 21.75
C MET A 103 -17.00 0.10 21.36
N PRO A 104 -17.77 0.93 20.65
CA PRO A 104 -19.07 0.52 20.13
C PRO A 104 -18.93 -0.54 19.02
N GLY A 105 -19.93 -1.41 18.89
CA GLY A 105 -20.03 -2.32 17.75
C GLY A 105 -20.63 -1.61 16.53
N PHE A 106 -20.08 -1.86 15.36
CA PHE A 106 -20.48 -1.19 14.11
C PHE A 106 -21.31 -2.07 13.17
N ARG A 107 -21.75 -3.27 13.61
CA ARG A 107 -22.47 -4.22 12.73
C ARG A 107 -23.73 -3.68 12.06
N TYR A 108 -24.38 -2.66 12.65
CA TYR A 108 -25.58 -2.03 12.11
C TYR A 108 -25.32 -0.69 11.42
N MET A 109 -24.06 -0.21 11.48
CA MET A 109 -23.66 1.07 10.89
C MET A 109 -22.78 0.89 9.65
N LEU A 110 -22.02 -0.18 9.59
CA LEU A 110 -21.11 -0.51 8.48
C LEU A 110 -21.54 -1.83 7.84
N SER A 111 -21.61 -1.86 6.52
CA SER A 111 -21.76 -3.09 5.75
C SER A 111 -20.48 -3.93 5.79
N ASP A 112 -20.56 -5.21 5.46
CA ASP A 112 -19.39 -6.09 5.39
C ASP A 112 -18.34 -5.56 4.39
N GLN A 113 -18.78 -4.96 3.28
CA GLN A 113 -17.88 -4.36 2.28
C GLN A 113 -17.14 -3.14 2.86
N GLU A 114 -17.80 -2.30 3.63
CA GLU A 114 -17.16 -1.15 4.27
C GLU A 114 -16.17 -1.58 5.34
N VAL A 115 -16.47 -2.63 6.10
CA VAL A 115 -15.51 -3.24 7.02
C VAL A 115 -14.31 -3.79 6.27
N ASP A 116 -14.50 -4.44 5.12
CA ASP A 116 -13.41 -4.93 4.28
C ASP A 116 -12.53 -3.78 3.72
N ASP A 117 -13.14 -2.69 3.29
CA ASP A 117 -12.42 -1.52 2.81
C ASP A 117 -11.62 -0.84 3.94
N LEU A 118 -12.19 -0.75 5.14
CA LEU A 118 -11.51 -0.30 6.35
C LEU A 118 -10.30 -1.19 6.67
N MET A 119 -10.42 -2.51 6.55
CA MET A 119 -9.32 -3.44 6.75
C MET A 119 -8.17 -3.20 5.76
N GLU A 120 -8.47 -2.93 4.48
CA GLU A 120 -7.45 -2.59 3.48
C GLU A 120 -6.68 -1.32 3.85
N TYR A 121 -7.35 -0.34 4.44
CA TYR A 121 -6.67 0.86 4.95
C TYR A 121 -5.78 0.55 6.15
N LEU A 122 -6.26 -0.20 7.13
CA LEU A 122 -5.51 -0.54 8.33
C LEU A 122 -4.27 -1.41 8.05
N LYS A 123 -4.29 -2.24 6.99
CA LYS A 123 -3.14 -3.06 6.56
C LYS A 123 -1.94 -2.23 6.10
N VAL A 124 -2.16 -1.02 5.63
CA VAL A 124 -1.10 -0.14 5.10
C VAL A 124 -0.63 0.91 6.12
N LYS A 125 -1.08 0.79 7.37
CA LYS A 125 -0.73 1.64 8.53
C LYS A 125 0.00 0.85 9.63
#